data_d42adf31d2643b7af5a4e7d71f194f73
#
_entry.id   d42adf31d2643b7af5a4e7d71f194f73
#
_cell.length_a   1.000
_cell.length_b   1.000
_cell.length_c   1.000
_cell.angle_alpha   90.00
_cell.angle_beta   90.00
_cell.angle_gamma   90.00
#
_symmetry.space_group_name_H-M   'P 1'
#
loop_
_entity.id
_entity.type
_entity.pdbx_description
1 polymer ?
#
loop_
_entity_poly.entity_id
_entity_poly.type
_entity_poly.pdbx_seq_one_letter_code
_entity_poly.pdbx_strand_id
1 'polypeptide(L)'
;GTMVGSFVQETPAGGIMFTEHMYIAEDAGSLVVRLKHFNPDLTGWEEKDEMVSFPLLAIEECAAYFSALTYRCDGADGLLVAVRVKGAGEAAEELVFRFTRIR
;
A
#
# COMPACT_ATOMS: atom_id res chain seq x y z
N GLY A 1 12.66 11.81 6.71
CA GLY A 1 11.55 12.34 5.93
C GLY A 1 10.38 11.38 5.84
N THR A 2 9.33 11.84 5.25
CA THR A 2 8.10 11.08 5.09
C THR A 2 7.64 11.16 3.64
N MET A 3 7.34 10.02 3.04
CA MET A 3 6.70 9.97 1.72
C MET A 3 5.19 9.82 1.95
N VAL A 4 4.42 10.53 1.15
CA VAL A 4 2.95 10.54 1.26
C VAL A 4 2.38 10.03 -0.05
N GLY A 5 1.36 9.18 0.03
CA GLY A 5 0.72 8.64 -1.15
C GLY A 5 -0.77 8.44 -0.96
N SER A 6 -1.45 8.33 -2.07
CA SER A 6 -2.86 7.96 -2.12
C SER A 6 -3.06 6.86 -3.16
N PHE A 7 -4.01 5.99 -2.89
CA PHE A 7 -4.37 4.92 -3.80
C PHE A 7 -5.88 4.91 -3.99
N VAL A 8 -6.31 4.70 -5.23
CA VAL A 8 -7.74 4.58 -5.57
C VAL A 8 -7.97 3.24 -6.22
N GLN A 9 -8.85 2.44 -5.63
CA GLN A 9 -9.31 1.20 -6.24
C GLN A 9 -10.64 1.49 -6.93
N GLU A 10 -10.66 1.27 -8.25
CA GLU A 10 -11.86 1.49 -9.03
C GLU A 10 -12.68 0.21 -9.19
N THR A 11 -13.99 0.37 -9.38
CA THR A 11 -14.88 -0.72 -9.78
C THR A 11 -14.72 -0.96 -11.29
N PRO A 12 -15.12 -2.14 -11.81
CA PRO A 12 -15.11 -2.37 -13.25
C PRO A 12 -15.88 -1.33 -14.06
N ALA A 13 -16.89 -0.70 -13.46
CA ALA A 13 -17.68 0.34 -14.12
C ALA A 13 -17.04 1.73 -14.05
N GLY A 14 -15.87 1.86 -13.42
CA GLY A 14 -15.15 3.13 -13.34
C GLY A 14 -15.47 3.97 -12.10
N GLY A 15 -16.31 3.48 -11.20
CA GLY A 15 -16.56 4.15 -9.93
C GLY A 15 -15.47 3.85 -8.90
N ILE A 16 -15.49 4.56 -7.79
CA ILE A 16 -14.55 4.32 -6.69
C ILE A 16 -15.06 3.17 -5.83
N MET A 17 -14.20 2.17 -5.59
CA MET A 17 -14.49 1.11 -4.64
C MET A 17 -14.05 1.51 -3.24
N PHE A 18 -12.80 1.98 -3.10
CA PHE A 18 -12.25 2.54 -1.88
C PHE A 18 -11.01 3.35 -2.21
N THR A 19 -10.57 4.15 -1.25
CA THR A 19 -9.30 4.87 -1.36
C THR A 19 -8.45 4.58 -0.13
N GLU A 20 -7.14 4.83 -0.27
CA GLU A 20 -6.18 4.75 0.84
C GLU A 20 -5.38 6.03 0.88
N HIS A 21 -5.07 6.46 2.09
CA HIS A 21 -4.09 7.51 2.32
C HIS A 21 -2.96 6.90 3.13
N MET A 22 -1.72 7.09 2.68
CA MET A 22 -0.59 6.36 3.26
C MET A 22 0.64 7.22 3.45
N TYR A 23 1.45 6.81 4.43
CA TYR A 23 2.77 7.36 4.67
C TYR A 23 3.79 6.23 4.64
N ILE A 24 4.99 6.53 4.11
CA ILE A 24 6.17 5.74 4.38
C ILE A 24 7.06 6.62 5.23
N ALA A 25 7.30 6.23 6.45
CA ALA A 25 7.95 7.09 7.45
C ALA A 25 9.04 6.34 8.21
N GLU A 26 9.93 7.08 8.80
CA GLU A 26 10.93 6.54 9.72
C GLU A 26 10.26 6.25 11.05
N ASP A 27 10.63 5.11 11.65
CA ASP A 27 10.11 4.70 12.94
C ASP A 27 11.19 3.87 13.65
N ALA A 28 11.64 4.34 14.81
CA ALA A 28 12.62 3.65 15.64
C ALA A 28 13.87 3.18 14.88
N GLY A 29 14.38 4.00 13.98
CA GLY A 29 15.58 3.70 13.19
C GLY A 29 15.33 2.81 11.98
N SER A 30 14.09 2.53 11.66
CA SER A 30 13.70 1.75 10.49
C SER A 30 12.63 2.49 9.70
N LEU A 31 11.93 1.79 8.81
CA LEU A 31 10.83 2.35 8.02
C LEU A 31 9.54 1.57 8.30
N VAL A 32 8.43 2.27 8.15
CA VAL A 32 7.11 1.67 8.27
C VAL A 32 6.19 2.28 7.23
N VAL A 33 5.33 1.46 6.64
CA VAL A 33 4.21 1.95 5.84
C VAL A 33 2.98 1.96 6.74
N ARG A 34 2.32 3.11 6.83
CA ARG A 34 1.07 3.26 7.56
C ARG A 34 0.01 3.79 6.63
N LEU A 35 -1.19 3.23 6.72
CA LEU A 35 -2.28 3.66 5.86
C LEU A 35 -3.63 3.49 6.54
N LYS A 36 -4.61 4.25 6.03
CA LYS A 36 -6.00 4.10 6.38
C LYS A 36 -6.82 4.00 5.10
N HIS A 37 -7.91 3.27 5.17
CA HIS A 37 -8.82 3.04 4.05
C HIS A 37 -10.08 3.88 4.23
N PHE A 38 -10.68 4.26 3.11
CA PHE A 38 -11.90 5.07 3.10
C PHE A 38 -12.89 4.52 2.09
N ASN A 39 -14.16 4.54 2.47
CA ASN A 39 -15.26 4.29 1.55
C ASN A 39 -15.41 5.44 0.55
N PRO A 40 -16.19 5.27 -0.53
CA PRO A 40 -16.38 6.37 -1.50
C PRO A 40 -16.91 7.66 -0.90
N ASP A 41 -17.62 7.59 0.21
CA ASP A 41 -18.15 8.78 0.90
C ASP A 41 -17.16 9.37 1.94
N LEU A 42 -15.91 8.84 1.96
CA LEU A 42 -14.85 9.24 2.87
C LEU A 42 -15.03 8.80 4.33
N THR A 43 -15.99 7.94 4.62
CA THR A 43 -16.01 7.32 5.95
C THR A 43 -14.87 6.32 6.05
N GLY A 44 -14.16 6.32 7.17
CA GLY A 44 -12.99 5.46 7.38
C GLY A 44 -13.36 4.02 7.68
N TRP A 45 -12.50 3.10 7.28
CA TRP A 45 -12.65 1.69 7.65
C TRP A 45 -12.13 1.42 9.04
N GLU A 46 -11.00 2.01 9.39
CA GLU A 46 -10.37 1.83 10.71
C GLU A 46 -10.94 2.85 11.69
N GLU A 47 -10.88 2.51 12.98
CA GLU A 47 -11.24 3.45 14.02
C GLU A 47 -10.34 4.69 13.97
N LYS A 48 -10.82 5.79 14.54
CA LYS A 48 -10.14 7.09 14.48
C LYS A 48 -8.66 7.00 14.87
N ASP A 49 -8.34 6.21 15.88
CA ASP A 49 -6.99 6.11 16.42
C ASP A 49 -6.21 4.91 15.91
N GLU A 50 -6.77 4.19 14.93
CA GLU A 50 -6.15 2.99 14.40
C GLU A 50 -5.72 3.19 12.95
N MET A 51 -4.71 2.43 12.54
CA MET A 51 -4.21 2.41 11.19
C MET A 51 -3.62 1.05 10.88
N VAL A 52 -3.50 0.72 9.60
CA VAL A 52 -2.78 -0.48 9.19
C VAL A 52 -1.30 -0.12 9.10
N SER A 53 -0.43 -0.94 9.69
CA SER A 53 1.01 -0.71 9.70
C SER A 53 1.75 -1.92 9.16
N PHE A 54 2.73 -1.65 8.29
CA PHE A 54 3.57 -2.67 7.69
C PHE A 54 5.02 -2.32 7.99
N PRO A 55 5.65 -2.96 8.99
CA PRO A 55 7.06 -2.69 9.29
C PRO A 55 7.98 -3.24 8.21
N LEU A 56 9.12 -2.59 8.03
CA LEU A 56 10.13 -3.02 7.07
C LEU A 56 10.79 -4.32 7.51
N LEU A 57 10.95 -5.25 6.57
CA LEU A 57 11.64 -6.52 6.80
C LEU A 57 13.02 -6.53 6.15
N ALA A 58 13.16 -6.00 4.93
CA ALA A 58 14.41 -6.02 4.20
C ALA A 58 14.43 -4.98 3.10
N ILE A 59 15.63 -4.50 2.75
CA ILE A 59 15.84 -3.63 1.59
C ILE A 59 16.88 -4.30 0.70
N GLU A 60 16.60 -4.32 -0.59
CA GLU A 60 17.55 -4.70 -1.62
C GLU A 60 17.67 -3.57 -2.62
N GLU A 61 18.61 -3.70 -3.56
CA GLU A 61 18.70 -2.73 -4.64
C GLU A 61 17.36 -2.67 -5.37
N CYS A 62 16.76 -1.51 -5.40
CA CYS A 62 15.49 -1.24 -6.07
C CYS A 62 14.29 -2.07 -5.56
N ALA A 63 14.32 -2.48 -4.29
CA ALA A 63 13.19 -3.17 -3.67
C ALA A 63 13.15 -2.92 -2.17
N ALA A 64 11.96 -2.77 -1.62
CA ALA A 64 11.73 -2.67 -0.19
C ALA A 64 10.62 -3.66 0.19
N TYR A 65 10.96 -4.54 1.12
CA TYR A 65 10.05 -5.59 1.58
C TYR A 65 9.54 -5.25 2.96
N PHE A 66 8.25 -4.93 3.04
CA PHE A 66 7.55 -4.73 4.31
C PHE A 66 6.73 -5.97 4.62
N SER A 67 6.26 -6.09 5.83
CA SER A 67 5.37 -7.19 6.20
C SER A 67 4.12 -7.15 5.32
N ALA A 68 3.91 -8.20 4.52
CA ALA A 68 2.78 -8.33 3.60
C ALA A 68 2.68 -7.28 2.48
N LEU A 69 3.74 -6.50 2.26
CA LEU A 69 3.72 -5.42 1.27
C LEU A 69 5.10 -5.24 0.68
N THR A 70 5.21 -5.27 -0.64
CA THR A 70 6.49 -5.14 -1.34
C THR A 70 6.41 -4.03 -2.37
N TYR A 71 7.46 -3.21 -2.43
CA TYR A 71 7.67 -2.21 -3.49
C TYR A 71 8.90 -2.60 -4.27
N ARG A 72 8.79 -2.66 -5.59
CA ARG A 72 9.93 -2.99 -6.48
C ARG A 72 9.94 -2.07 -7.69
N CYS A 73 11.13 -1.77 -8.17
CA CYS A 73 11.26 -1.10 -9.46
C CYS A 73 10.75 -2.00 -10.58
N ASP A 74 10.15 -1.40 -11.58
CA ASP A 74 9.67 -2.09 -12.78
C ASP A 74 10.11 -1.26 -14.00
N GLY A 75 11.39 -1.36 -14.31
CA GLY A 75 12.03 -0.49 -15.31
C GLY A 75 12.29 0.90 -14.74
N ALA A 76 12.66 1.83 -15.63
CA ALA A 76 13.06 3.19 -15.24
C ALA A 76 11.90 4.03 -14.71
N ASP A 77 10.69 3.77 -15.18
CA ASP A 77 9.51 4.58 -14.87
C ASP A 77 8.37 3.79 -14.24
N GLY A 78 8.62 2.55 -13.90
CA GLY A 78 7.58 1.68 -13.34
C GLY A 78 7.80 1.38 -11.87
N LEU A 79 6.72 1.04 -11.20
CA LEU A 79 6.72 0.57 -9.82
C LEU A 79 5.76 -0.61 -9.71
N LEU A 80 6.24 -1.70 -9.17
CA LEU A 80 5.41 -2.86 -8.85
C LEU A 80 5.15 -2.89 -7.37
N VAL A 81 3.90 -3.02 -6.98
CA VAL A 81 3.49 -3.14 -5.57
C VAL A 81 2.76 -4.46 -5.41
N ALA A 82 3.22 -5.29 -4.49
CA ALA A 82 2.59 -6.57 -4.19
C ALA A 82 2.07 -6.53 -2.76
N VAL A 83 0.81 -6.88 -2.58
CA VAL A 83 0.15 -6.88 -1.26
C VAL A 83 -0.38 -8.27 -0.99
N ARG A 84 -0.04 -8.82 0.17
CA ARG A 84 -0.60 -10.08 0.61
C ARG A 84 -1.88 -9.83 1.38
N VAL A 85 -2.96 -10.42 0.91
CA VAL A 85 -4.26 -10.31 1.57
C VAL A 85 -4.76 -11.70 1.93
N LYS A 86 -5.52 -11.80 3.03
CA LYS A 86 -6.19 -13.06 3.38
C LYS A 86 -7.60 -13.03 2.84
N GLY A 87 -7.93 -14.01 2.02
CA GLY A 87 -9.30 -14.30 1.69
C GLY A 87 -10.03 -14.91 2.89
N ALA A 88 -11.34 -14.99 2.82
CA ALA A 88 -12.17 -15.51 3.91
C ALA A 88 -11.83 -16.97 4.20
N GLY A 89 -11.10 -17.22 5.28
CA GLY A 89 -10.78 -18.54 5.79
C GLY A 89 -9.80 -19.35 4.96
N GLU A 90 -9.14 -18.76 3.98
CA GLU A 90 -8.30 -19.46 3.03
C GLU A 90 -6.86 -18.98 3.07
N ALA A 91 -6.03 -19.59 2.21
CA ALA A 91 -4.65 -19.19 2.04
C ALA A 91 -4.56 -17.72 1.59
N ALA A 92 -3.47 -17.06 1.97
CA ALA A 92 -3.22 -15.68 1.57
C ALA A 92 -3.09 -15.59 0.04
N GLU A 93 -3.66 -14.55 -0.53
CA GLU A 93 -3.50 -14.20 -1.93
C GLU A 93 -2.58 -12.99 -2.05
N GLU A 94 -1.85 -12.92 -3.16
CA GLU A 94 -1.04 -11.76 -3.46
C GLU A 94 -1.70 -10.96 -4.58
N LEU A 95 -1.95 -9.68 -4.31
CA LEU A 95 -2.43 -8.74 -5.31
C LEU A 95 -1.24 -7.94 -5.81
N VAL A 96 -1.13 -7.82 -7.12
CA VAL A 96 -0.02 -7.11 -7.76
C VAL A 96 -0.56 -5.92 -8.52
N PHE A 97 -0.01 -4.74 -8.25
CA PHE A 97 -0.35 -3.50 -8.93
C PHE A 97 0.89 -2.97 -9.64
N ARG A 98 0.70 -2.50 -10.86
CA ARG A 98 1.79 -1.92 -11.65
C ARG A 98 1.46 -0.47 -11.93
N PHE A 99 2.41 0.40 -11.62
CA PHE A 99 2.26 1.84 -11.77
C PHE A 99 3.33 2.37 -12.72
N THR A 100 2.99 3.41 -13.45
CA THR A 100 3.92 4.11 -14.32
C THR A 100 4.06 5.55 -13.82
N ARG A 101 5.29 6.06 -13.84
CA ARG A 101 5.55 7.42 -13.41
C ARG A 101 4.79 8.41 -14.30
N ILE A 102 4.12 9.35 -13.67
CA ILE A 102 3.48 10.46 -14.36
C ILE A 102 4.52 11.57 -14.55
N ARG A 103 4.60 12.08 -15.76
CA ARG A 103 5.55 13.14 -16.11
C ARG A 103 4.82 14.39 -16.59
#